data_3b03958ebeccb3b0ee2853264daa2368
#
_entry.id   3b03958ebeccb3b0ee2853264daa2368
#
_cell.length_a   1.000
_cell.length_b   1.000
_cell.length_c   1.000
_cell.angle_alpha   90.00
_cell.angle_beta   90.00
_cell.angle_gamma   90.00
#
_symmetry.space_group_name_H-M   'P 1'
#
loop_
_entity.id
_entity.type
_entity.pdbx_description
1 polymer ?
#
loop_
_entity_poly.entity_id
_entity_poly.type
_entity_poly.pdbx_seq_one_letter_code
_entity_poly.pdbx_strand_id
1 'polypeptide(L)'
;MRPGFLLDPDVAYLNHGSYGACPESVFAEYQRLQLELERAPTDFFTRRVFTGFWGADDGSGLLTVARAALAAFLGARGDDLVFVPNATSGLNAVIRSLRLGPEDEVLTTAHEYGAITRTWQFAGARLVVCEPAELAERIGPWTRAVSVSHITSPTALVFPVDEICAAAREHGALAIVDGAHAPGQVPVDLGALGADVYAGNCHKWLCAPKGAGFLWARPELQEAIDPLVISWGYRDDADFGERHGWQGTRDPASYLAVPRAIDVHGTFDHTAQRTLADEAESRLRALGLPRLRGEPAPYMRAVELPPCDPAELWRRLYDEFRVEVPVYEWAGYLLLRVSIGPYNDEADVDRLVAALRSLL
;
A
#
# COMPACT_ATOMS: atom_id res chain seq x y z
N MET A 1 -7.33 -2.09 -26.91
CA MET A 1 -7.18 -2.72 -25.57
C MET A 1 -5.76 -2.47 -25.13
N ARG A 2 -5.58 -2.00 -23.91
CA ARG A 2 -4.24 -1.88 -23.32
C ARG A 2 -3.71 -3.29 -23.09
N PRO A 3 -2.56 -3.68 -23.68
CA PRO A 3 -2.12 -5.06 -23.68
C PRO A 3 -2.09 -5.64 -22.25
N GLY A 4 -2.83 -6.74 -22.03
CA GLY A 4 -2.84 -7.47 -20.76
C GLY A 4 -3.62 -6.85 -19.59
N PHE A 5 -4.39 -5.75 -19.78
CA PHE A 5 -5.20 -5.10 -18.74
C PHE A 5 -6.64 -4.82 -19.21
N LEU A 6 -7.59 -4.92 -18.26
CA LEU A 6 -9.03 -4.71 -18.50
C LEU A 6 -9.45 -3.23 -18.45
N LEU A 7 -8.50 -2.31 -18.57
CA LEU A 7 -8.77 -0.89 -18.56
C LEU A 7 -9.47 -0.43 -19.84
N ASP A 8 -10.32 0.60 -19.72
CA ASP A 8 -10.92 1.29 -20.86
C ASP A 8 -9.80 1.85 -21.75
N PRO A 9 -9.72 1.42 -23.04
CA PRO A 9 -8.66 1.84 -23.95
C PRO A 9 -8.73 3.35 -24.30
N ASP A 10 -9.90 3.96 -24.18
CA ASP A 10 -10.11 5.36 -24.52
C ASP A 10 -9.70 6.30 -23.37
N VAL A 11 -9.39 5.78 -22.18
CA VAL A 11 -8.98 6.57 -21.00
C VAL A 11 -7.48 6.50 -20.80
N ALA A 12 -6.81 7.64 -20.75
CA ALA A 12 -5.45 7.76 -20.25
C ALA A 12 -5.47 7.59 -18.71
N TYR A 13 -5.35 6.34 -18.23
CA TYR A 13 -5.41 6.03 -16.81
C TYR A 13 -4.04 6.23 -16.14
N LEU A 14 -3.77 7.46 -15.69
CA LEU A 14 -2.53 7.89 -15.05
C LEU A 14 -2.66 7.91 -13.51
N ASN A 15 -3.53 7.05 -12.97
CA ASN A 15 -3.89 6.98 -11.56
C ASN A 15 -3.67 5.58 -10.94
N HIS A 16 -2.66 4.85 -11.40
CA HIS A 16 -2.37 3.50 -10.90
C HIS A 16 -2.19 3.47 -9.37
N GLY A 17 -1.52 4.49 -8.80
CA GLY A 17 -1.24 4.58 -7.37
C GLY A 17 -2.48 4.66 -6.47
N SER A 18 -3.64 5.09 -6.96
CA SER A 18 -4.84 5.15 -6.11
C SER A 18 -5.39 3.76 -5.80
N TYR A 19 -5.62 2.93 -6.82
CA TYR A 19 -6.32 1.65 -6.67
C TYR A 19 -5.61 0.47 -7.33
N GLY A 20 -4.57 0.70 -8.13
CA GLY A 20 -3.96 -0.30 -8.99
C GLY A 20 -4.87 -0.71 -10.16
N ALA A 21 -4.31 -1.41 -11.13
CA ALA A 21 -5.03 -2.16 -12.15
C ALA A 21 -4.55 -3.60 -12.12
N CYS A 22 -5.49 -4.55 -12.25
CA CYS A 22 -5.18 -5.98 -12.23
C CYS A 22 -4.96 -6.47 -13.67
N PRO A 23 -3.84 -7.16 -13.98
CA PRO A 23 -3.63 -7.77 -15.28
C PRO A 23 -4.67 -8.86 -15.55
N GLU A 24 -5.04 -9.04 -16.82
CA GLU A 24 -6.02 -10.07 -17.25
C GLU A 24 -5.69 -11.47 -16.73
N SER A 25 -4.41 -11.86 -16.78
CA SER A 25 -3.96 -13.18 -16.33
C SER A 25 -4.04 -13.37 -14.81
N VAL A 26 -3.87 -12.29 -14.01
CA VAL A 26 -4.07 -12.30 -12.57
C VAL A 26 -5.55 -12.30 -12.23
N PHE A 27 -6.34 -11.54 -12.98
CA PHE A 27 -7.79 -11.49 -12.80
C PHE A 27 -8.45 -12.82 -13.16
N ALA A 28 -7.97 -13.50 -14.20
CA ALA A 28 -8.44 -14.84 -14.56
C ALA A 28 -8.17 -15.88 -13.44
N GLU A 29 -7.00 -15.82 -12.79
CA GLU A 29 -6.69 -16.65 -11.63
C GLU A 29 -7.61 -16.35 -10.45
N TYR A 30 -7.86 -15.08 -10.16
CA TYR A 30 -8.81 -14.64 -9.14
C TYR A 30 -10.21 -15.20 -9.39
N GLN A 31 -10.73 -15.09 -10.63
CA GLN A 31 -12.04 -15.66 -11.00
C GLN A 31 -12.07 -17.18 -10.92
N ARG A 32 -10.98 -17.86 -11.31
CA ARG A 32 -10.88 -19.33 -11.20
C ARG A 32 -11.03 -19.78 -9.74
N LEU A 33 -10.35 -19.09 -8.81
CA LEU A 33 -10.43 -19.38 -7.38
C LEU A 33 -11.84 -19.14 -6.82
N GLN A 34 -12.51 -18.06 -7.24
CA GLN A 34 -13.90 -17.79 -6.86
C GLN A 34 -14.85 -18.89 -7.34
N LEU A 35 -14.70 -19.34 -8.60
CA LEU A 35 -15.51 -20.44 -9.13
C LEU A 35 -15.26 -21.77 -8.40
N GLU A 36 -14.04 -22.04 -7.96
CA GLU A 36 -13.73 -23.22 -7.15
C GLU A 36 -14.36 -23.13 -5.76
N LEU A 37 -14.31 -21.96 -5.14
CA LEU A 37 -15.00 -21.69 -3.88
C LEU A 37 -16.48 -21.99 -3.99
N GLU A 38 -17.16 -21.46 -5.01
CA GLU A 38 -18.61 -21.63 -5.17
C GLU A 38 -19.01 -23.08 -5.53
N ARG A 39 -18.14 -23.83 -6.17
CA ARG A 39 -18.40 -25.26 -6.49
C ARG A 39 -18.40 -26.16 -5.26
N ALA A 40 -17.56 -25.88 -4.26
CA ALA A 40 -17.41 -26.72 -3.07
C ALA A 40 -16.97 -25.90 -1.86
N PRO A 41 -17.82 -25.01 -1.31
CA PRO A 41 -17.40 -24.04 -0.30
C PRO A 41 -16.76 -24.65 0.94
N THR A 42 -17.33 -25.73 1.49
CA THR A 42 -16.78 -26.41 2.67
C THR A 42 -15.40 -27.02 2.37
N ASP A 43 -15.28 -27.73 1.27
CA ASP A 43 -14.00 -28.33 0.88
C ASP A 43 -12.93 -27.29 0.62
N PHE A 44 -13.29 -26.21 -0.07
CA PHE A 44 -12.38 -25.11 -0.37
C PHE A 44 -11.84 -24.47 0.90
N PHE A 45 -12.72 -24.09 1.84
CA PHE A 45 -12.27 -23.44 3.07
C PHE A 45 -11.52 -24.39 4.01
N THR A 46 -12.04 -25.59 4.25
CA THR A 46 -11.57 -26.41 5.36
C THR A 46 -10.49 -27.43 5.00
N ARG A 47 -10.26 -27.70 3.71
CA ARG A 47 -9.25 -28.67 3.25
C ARG A 47 -8.21 -28.08 2.30
N ARG A 48 -8.51 -26.90 1.73
CA ARG A 48 -7.60 -26.30 0.74
C ARG A 48 -7.03 -24.96 1.19
N VAL A 49 -7.86 -24.08 1.77
CA VAL A 49 -7.40 -22.75 2.22
C VAL A 49 -6.79 -22.83 3.62
N PHE A 50 -7.49 -23.48 4.55
CA PHE A 50 -7.12 -23.62 5.95
C PHE A 50 -7.00 -25.10 6.30
N THR A 51 -5.86 -25.73 5.99
CA THR A 51 -5.65 -27.17 6.23
C THR A 51 -5.69 -27.52 7.72
N GLY A 52 -5.31 -26.61 8.61
CA GLY A 52 -5.40 -26.76 10.06
C GLY A 52 -6.77 -26.49 10.70
N PHE A 53 -7.83 -26.19 9.92
CA PHE A 53 -9.12 -25.77 10.49
C PHE A 53 -9.78 -26.85 11.41
N TRP A 54 -9.61 -28.12 11.05
CA TRP A 54 -10.13 -29.28 11.81
C TRP A 54 -9.04 -30.24 12.31
N GLY A 55 -7.76 -29.87 12.18
CA GLY A 55 -6.62 -30.72 12.55
C GLY A 55 -5.31 -29.95 12.57
N ALA A 56 -4.17 -30.66 12.56
CA ALA A 56 -2.88 -30.01 12.43
C ALA A 56 -2.70 -29.41 11.03
N ASP A 57 -2.25 -28.16 10.95
CA ASP A 57 -1.83 -27.54 9.68
C ASP A 57 -0.55 -28.23 9.19
N ASP A 58 -0.60 -28.80 7.99
CA ASP A 58 0.54 -29.43 7.35
C ASP A 58 1.35 -28.46 6.45
N GLY A 59 0.99 -27.18 6.48
CA GLY A 59 1.62 -26.12 5.69
C GLY A 59 1.22 -26.13 4.20
N SER A 60 0.35 -27.04 3.76
CA SER A 60 -0.09 -27.14 2.36
C SER A 60 -1.26 -26.23 2.01
N GLY A 61 -1.85 -25.54 2.99
CA GLY A 61 -2.99 -24.65 2.80
C GLY A 61 -2.69 -23.52 1.81
N LEU A 62 -3.63 -23.27 0.89
CA LEU A 62 -3.45 -22.25 -0.14
C LEU A 62 -3.12 -20.87 0.46
N LEU A 63 -3.68 -20.53 1.62
CA LEU A 63 -3.38 -19.28 2.29
C LEU A 63 -1.95 -19.25 2.82
N THR A 64 -1.46 -20.36 3.39
CA THR A 64 -0.08 -20.49 3.88
C THR A 64 0.91 -20.40 2.73
N VAL A 65 0.63 -21.07 1.60
CA VAL A 65 1.46 -21.00 0.39
C VAL A 65 1.50 -19.57 -0.19
N ALA A 66 0.36 -18.90 -0.28
CA ALA A 66 0.29 -17.53 -0.77
C ALA A 66 1.04 -16.55 0.16
N ARG A 67 0.92 -16.74 1.47
CA ARG A 67 1.62 -15.98 2.50
C ARG A 67 3.14 -16.17 2.41
N ALA A 68 3.60 -17.41 2.25
CA ALA A 68 5.02 -17.70 2.09
C ALA A 68 5.61 -17.08 0.82
N ALA A 69 4.88 -17.10 -0.31
CA ALA A 69 5.31 -16.47 -1.55
C ALA A 69 5.44 -14.94 -1.41
N LEU A 70 4.47 -14.29 -0.76
CA LEU A 70 4.54 -12.85 -0.49
C LEU A 70 5.68 -12.51 0.47
N ALA A 71 5.85 -13.29 1.55
CA ALA A 71 6.94 -13.09 2.50
C ALA A 71 8.31 -13.23 1.84
N ALA A 72 8.51 -14.22 0.99
CA ALA A 72 9.75 -14.38 0.21
C ALA A 72 10.02 -13.18 -0.70
N PHE A 73 8.98 -12.61 -1.33
CA PHE A 73 9.09 -11.39 -2.15
C PHE A 73 9.49 -10.17 -1.32
N LEU A 74 9.12 -10.12 -0.05
CA LEU A 74 9.35 -9.00 0.87
C LEU A 74 10.55 -9.21 1.81
N GLY A 75 11.36 -10.24 1.61
CA GLY A 75 12.50 -10.54 2.50
C GLY A 75 12.07 -10.87 3.94
N ALA A 76 10.95 -11.55 4.14
CA ALA A 76 10.37 -11.87 5.43
C ALA A 76 10.13 -13.38 5.60
N ARG A 77 9.78 -13.79 6.83
CA ARG A 77 9.26 -15.13 7.11
C ARG A 77 7.74 -15.14 6.93
N GLY A 78 7.19 -16.25 6.42
CA GLY A 78 5.76 -16.40 6.25
C GLY A 78 4.96 -16.29 7.55
N ASP A 79 5.52 -16.74 8.66
CA ASP A 79 4.86 -16.72 9.97
C ASP A 79 4.73 -15.32 10.58
N ASP A 80 5.57 -14.38 10.13
CA ASP A 80 5.58 -12.99 10.60
C ASP A 80 4.65 -12.08 9.78
N LEU A 81 3.94 -12.65 8.79
CA LEU A 81 3.10 -11.92 7.85
C LEU A 81 1.68 -12.50 7.81
N VAL A 82 0.68 -11.63 7.80
CA VAL A 82 -0.73 -12.02 7.63
C VAL A 82 -1.39 -11.20 6.52
N PHE A 83 -2.37 -11.80 5.84
CA PHE A 83 -3.18 -11.07 4.87
C PHE A 83 -4.24 -10.21 5.57
N VAL A 84 -4.41 -9.01 5.05
CA VAL A 84 -5.45 -8.05 5.43
C VAL A 84 -6.08 -7.46 4.17
N PRO A 85 -7.28 -6.88 4.22
CA PRO A 85 -7.91 -6.28 3.04
C PRO A 85 -7.05 -5.19 2.37
N ASN A 86 -6.33 -4.41 3.18
CA ASN A 86 -5.44 -3.33 2.74
C ASN A 86 -4.55 -2.85 3.89
N ALA A 87 -3.54 -2.01 3.60
CA ALA A 87 -2.66 -1.43 4.60
C ALA A 87 -3.41 -0.66 5.69
N THR A 88 -4.49 0.05 5.35
CA THR A 88 -5.31 0.78 6.33
C THR A 88 -5.89 -0.17 7.38
N SER A 89 -6.41 -1.33 6.97
CA SER A 89 -6.91 -2.36 7.90
C SER A 89 -5.79 -2.93 8.78
N GLY A 90 -4.61 -3.21 8.20
CA GLY A 90 -3.46 -3.69 8.96
C GLY A 90 -3.01 -2.68 10.02
N LEU A 91 -2.81 -1.42 9.63
CA LEU A 91 -2.42 -0.36 10.57
C LEU A 91 -3.49 -0.07 11.62
N ASN A 92 -4.78 -0.16 11.28
CA ASN A 92 -5.85 -0.07 12.27
C ASN A 92 -5.77 -1.19 13.31
N ALA A 93 -5.49 -2.43 12.91
CA ALA A 93 -5.30 -3.54 13.86
C ALA A 93 -4.18 -3.22 14.85
N VAL A 94 -3.03 -2.79 14.35
CA VAL A 94 -1.86 -2.41 15.17
C VAL A 94 -2.16 -1.23 16.09
N ILE A 95 -2.57 -0.11 15.54
CA ILE A 95 -2.78 1.15 16.29
C ILE A 95 -3.77 0.96 17.43
N ARG A 96 -4.85 0.22 17.19
CA ARG A 96 -5.85 -0.04 18.22
C ARG A 96 -5.38 -1.04 19.27
N SER A 97 -4.50 -1.96 18.92
CA SER A 97 -3.91 -2.94 19.84
C SER A 97 -2.90 -2.30 20.78
N LEU A 98 -2.19 -1.25 20.38
CA LEU A 98 -1.20 -0.57 21.21
C LEU A 98 -1.79 0.15 22.42
N ARG A 99 -3.09 0.46 22.41
CA ARG A 99 -3.83 1.09 23.52
C ARG A 99 -3.14 2.34 24.08
N LEU A 100 -2.58 3.16 23.18
CA LEU A 100 -1.92 4.42 23.54
C LEU A 100 -2.97 5.46 23.96
N GLY A 101 -2.55 6.36 24.86
CA GLY A 101 -3.38 7.45 25.40
C GLY A 101 -2.81 8.83 25.10
N PRO A 102 -3.41 9.91 25.66
CA PRO A 102 -3.04 11.28 25.39
C PRO A 102 -1.64 11.67 25.88
N GLU A 103 -1.06 10.90 26.80
CA GLU A 103 0.31 11.09 27.30
C GLU A 103 1.36 10.43 26.40
N ASP A 104 0.94 9.48 25.54
CA ASP A 104 1.82 8.78 24.62
C ASP A 104 2.02 9.58 23.35
N GLU A 105 3.26 9.94 23.07
CA GLU A 105 3.61 10.68 21.85
C GLU A 105 3.83 9.75 20.66
N VAL A 106 3.21 10.10 19.54
CA VAL A 106 3.45 9.48 18.24
C VAL A 106 3.98 10.55 17.28
N LEU A 107 5.22 10.39 16.84
CA LEU A 107 5.79 11.25 15.80
C LEU A 107 5.32 10.81 14.42
N THR A 108 5.01 11.79 13.58
CA THR A 108 4.50 11.56 12.23
C THR A 108 4.81 12.77 11.33
N THR A 109 4.46 12.69 10.05
CA THR A 109 4.63 13.81 9.11
C THR A 109 3.29 14.29 8.54
N ALA A 110 3.30 15.48 7.92
CA ALA A 110 2.15 15.98 7.18
C ALA A 110 1.89 15.16 5.88
N HIS A 111 2.84 14.33 5.45
CA HIS A 111 2.76 13.53 4.22
C HIS A 111 1.99 12.22 4.36
N GLU A 112 1.53 11.90 5.56
CA GLU A 112 0.89 10.62 5.84
C GLU A 112 -0.50 10.49 5.20
N TYR A 113 -0.89 9.25 4.95
CA TYR A 113 -2.24 8.99 4.46
C TYR A 113 -3.28 9.37 5.53
N GLY A 114 -4.21 10.24 5.18
CA GLY A 114 -5.14 10.84 6.13
C GLY A 114 -5.98 9.84 6.95
N ALA A 115 -6.22 8.62 6.44
CA ALA A 115 -6.90 7.59 7.23
C ALA A 115 -6.06 7.11 8.41
N ILE A 116 -4.73 7.06 8.28
CA ILE A 116 -3.84 6.62 9.37
C ILE A 116 -3.75 7.71 10.44
N THR A 117 -3.62 8.97 10.03
CA THR A 117 -3.69 10.11 10.97
C THR A 117 -4.99 10.08 11.77
N ARG A 118 -6.14 9.84 11.11
CA ARG A 118 -7.44 9.70 11.79
C ARG A 118 -7.51 8.50 12.72
N THR A 119 -6.84 7.39 12.37
CA THR A 119 -6.80 6.20 13.23
C THR A 119 -6.06 6.49 14.52
N TRP A 120 -4.92 7.20 14.46
CA TRP A 120 -4.18 7.64 15.64
C TRP A 120 -5.00 8.61 16.51
N GLN A 121 -5.68 9.57 15.89
CA GLN A 121 -6.59 10.48 16.58
C GLN A 121 -7.73 9.73 17.29
N PHE A 122 -8.31 8.73 16.61
CA PHE A 122 -9.36 7.86 17.19
C PHE A 122 -8.81 7.04 18.38
N ALA A 123 -7.57 6.56 18.29
CA ALA A 123 -6.91 5.83 19.38
C ALA A 123 -6.57 6.72 20.60
N GLY A 124 -6.61 8.04 20.44
CA GLY A 124 -6.38 9.00 21.53
C GLY A 124 -4.92 9.32 21.79
N ALA A 125 -3.98 8.88 20.96
CA ALA A 125 -2.57 9.22 21.09
C ALA A 125 -2.29 10.70 20.74
N ARG A 126 -1.25 11.26 21.35
CA ARG A 126 -0.78 12.62 21.06
C ARG A 126 0.09 12.62 19.80
N LEU A 127 -0.48 13.06 18.68
CA LEU A 127 0.26 13.19 17.43
C LEU A 127 1.13 14.44 17.43
N VAL A 128 2.41 14.26 17.10
CA VAL A 128 3.37 15.36 16.87
C VAL A 128 3.83 15.27 15.43
N VAL A 129 3.39 16.25 14.63
CA VAL A 129 3.73 16.36 13.21
C VAL A 129 5.03 17.16 13.10
N CYS A 130 6.01 16.61 12.37
CA CYS A 130 7.28 17.28 12.10
C CYS A 130 7.68 17.11 10.63
N GLU A 131 8.65 17.89 10.21
CA GLU A 131 9.23 17.74 8.87
C GLU A 131 9.98 16.40 8.77
N PRO A 132 9.95 15.73 7.62
CA PRO A 132 10.60 14.44 7.45
C PRO A 132 12.08 14.43 7.85
N ALA A 133 12.81 15.50 7.54
CA ALA A 133 14.23 15.64 7.87
C ALA A 133 14.50 15.80 9.39
N GLU A 134 13.49 16.18 10.16
CA GLU A 134 13.60 16.39 11.61
C GLU A 134 13.20 15.15 12.43
N LEU A 135 12.59 14.16 11.79
CA LEU A 135 12.00 13.01 12.49
C LEU A 135 12.99 12.33 13.44
N ALA A 136 14.17 11.96 12.94
CA ALA A 136 15.17 11.24 13.73
C ALA A 136 15.65 12.07 14.94
N GLU A 137 15.83 13.37 14.78
CA GLU A 137 16.28 14.29 15.84
C GLU A 137 15.18 14.58 16.88
N ARG A 138 13.91 14.42 16.49
CA ARG A 138 12.74 14.67 17.34
C ARG A 138 12.36 13.50 18.23
N ILE A 139 12.86 12.28 17.94
CA ILE A 139 12.60 11.10 18.76
C ILE A 139 13.22 11.32 20.15
N GLY A 140 12.43 11.17 21.19
CA GLY A 140 12.86 11.42 22.57
C GLY A 140 12.23 10.44 23.58
N PRO A 141 12.47 10.65 24.88
CA PRO A 141 12.04 9.72 25.93
C PRO A 141 10.51 9.53 26.04
N TRP A 142 9.75 10.45 25.47
CA TRP A 142 8.28 10.42 25.47
C TRP A 142 7.69 9.83 24.21
N THR A 143 8.51 9.59 23.19
CA THR A 143 8.07 9.04 21.91
C THR A 143 7.81 7.55 22.05
N ARG A 144 6.57 7.14 21.91
CA ARG A 144 6.13 5.73 21.96
C ARG A 144 6.18 5.06 20.60
N ALA A 145 5.91 5.82 19.55
CA ALA A 145 5.97 5.32 18.18
C ALA A 145 6.35 6.44 17.20
N VAL A 146 6.96 6.02 16.09
CA VAL A 146 7.09 6.81 14.86
C VAL A 146 6.23 6.14 13.80
N SER A 147 5.31 6.90 13.19
CA SER A 147 4.37 6.40 12.19
C SER A 147 4.59 7.15 10.87
N VAL A 148 5.15 6.46 9.87
CA VAL A 148 5.57 7.07 8.61
C VAL A 148 5.25 6.20 7.41
N SER A 149 5.01 6.83 6.26
CA SER A 149 4.90 6.18 4.97
C SER A 149 6.27 5.88 4.37
N HIS A 150 6.47 4.69 3.80
CA HIS A 150 7.68 4.38 3.01
C HIS A 150 7.70 5.18 1.69
N ILE A 151 6.56 5.20 1.00
CA ILE A 151 6.31 6.10 -0.12
C ILE A 151 5.02 6.85 0.17
N THR A 152 5.09 8.16 0.19
CA THR A 152 3.98 9.03 0.56
C THR A 152 2.91 9.07 -0.50
N SER A 153 1.64 8.96 -0.09
CA SER A 153 0.51 8.98 -1.02
C SER A 153 0.29 10.36 -1.65
N PRO A 154 0.22 11.47 -0.88
CA PRO A 154 -0.11 12.77 -1.49
C PRO A 154 1.06 13.36 -2.28
N THR A 155 2.29 13.13 -1.86
CA THR A 155 3.45 13.86 -2.37
C THR A 155 4.37 13.02 -3.25
N ALA A 156 4.10 11.70 -3.35
CA ALA A 156 4.86 10.76 -4.18
C ALA A 156 6.38 10.77 -3.89
N LEU A 157 6.75 10.87 -2.60
CA LEU A 157 8.14 10.89 -2.14
C LEU A 157 8.50 9.57 -1.45
N VAL A 158 9.74 9.13 -1.62
CA VAL A 158 10.34 8.02 -0.87
C VAL A 158 10.97 8.59 0.40
N PHE A 159 10.63 8.01 1.55
CA PHE A 159 11.25 8.38 2.82
C PHE A 159 12.37 7.38 3.19
N PRO A 160 13.42 7.84 3.89
CA PRO A 160 14.53 7.00 4.36
C PRO A 160 14.09 6.20 5.59
N VAL A 161 13.18 5.24 5.39
CA VAL A 161 12.53 4.52 6.50
C VAL A 161 13.48 3.64 7.30
N ASP A 162 14.58 3.19 6.71
CA ASP A 162 15.67 2.46 7.37
C ASP A 162 16.38 3.34 8.43
N GLU A 163 16.70 4.58 8.08
CA GLU A 163 17.28 5.56 9.02
C GLU A 163 16.29 5.92 10.13
N ILE A 164 15.02 6.11 9.80
CA ILE A 164 13.95 6.41 10.76
C ILE A 164 13.73 5.23 11.71
N CYS A 165 13.70 4.00 11.20
CA CYS A 165 13.56 2.80 12.01
C CYS A 165 14.75 2.59 12.96
N ALA A 166 15.98 2.86 12.49
CA ALA A 166 17.18 2.79 13.31
C ALA A 166 17.11 3.81 14.47
N ALA A 167 16.76 5.07 14.18
CA ALA A 167 16.60 6.10 15.19
C ALA A 167 15.49 5.78 16.20
N ALA A 168 14.35 5.26 15.76
CA ALA A 168 13.27 4.83 16.65
C ALA A 168 13.74 3.75 17.62
N ARG A 169 14.45 2.74 17.10
CA ARG A 169 15.00 1.65 17.92
C ARG A 169 16.00 2.13 18.97
N GLU A 170 16.90 3.06 18.63
CA GLU A 170 17.88 3.64 19.57
C GLU A 170 17.21 4.29 20.78
N HIS A 171 16.02 4.83 20.61
CA HIS A 171 15.26 5.51 21.67
C HIS A 171 14.16 4.63 22.29
N GLY A 172 14.02 3.36 21.87
CA GLY A 172 13.00 2.44 22.35
C GLY A 172 11.57 2.78 21.89
N ALA A 173 11.43 3.58 20.84
CA ALA A 173 10.16 3.87 20.19
C ALA A 173 9.84 2.81 19.12
N LEU A 174 8.56 2.54 18.90
CA LEU A 174 8.11 1.62 17.83
C LEU A 174 8.18 2.30 16.47
N ALA A 175 8.77 1.64 15.49
CA ALA A 175 8.77 2.05 14.08
C ALA A 175 7.61 1.38 13.33
N ILE A 176 6.57 2.14 13.00
CA ILE A 176 5.35 1.68 12.31
C ILE A 176 5.33 2.28 10.91
N VAL A 177 5.51 1.43 9.89
CA VAL A 177 5.68 1.88 8.50
C VAL A 177 4.43 1.57 7.67
N ASP A 178 3.86 2.60 7.06
CA ASP A 178 2.86 2.46 6.00
C ASP A 178 3.55 2.22 4.66
N GLY A 179 3.59 0.97 4.25
CA GLY A 179 4.15 0.51 2.98
C GLY A 179 3.15 0.44 1.84
N ALA A 180 2.01 1.15 1.91
CA ALA A 180 0.93 1.01 0.92
C ALA A 180 1.37 1.20 -0.53
N HIS A 181 2.41 1.99 -0.78
CA HIS A 181 2.93 2.28 -2.11
C HIS A 181 4.31 1.68 -2.42
N ALA A 182 4.96 1.00 -1.50
CA ALA A 182 6.34 0.57 -1.69
C ALA A 182 6.49 -0.81 -2.38
N PRO A 183 5.79 -1.89 -1.95
CA PRO A 183 5.92 -3.19 -2.61
C PRO A 183 5.58 -3.12 -4.09
N GLY A 184 6.53 -3.50 -4.94
CA GLY A 184 6.41 -3.41 -6.40
C GLY A 184 6.89 -2.09 -7.02
N GLN A 185 7.21 -1.05 -6.22
CA GLN A 185 7.89 0.16 -6.70
C GLN A 185 9.36 0.19 -6.29
N VAL A 186 9.67 -0.18 -5.06
CA VAL A 186 11.02 -0.25 -4.52
C VAL A 186 11.26 -1.63 -3.93
N PRO A 187 12.52 -2.09 -3.85
CA PRO A 187 12.85 -3.28 -3.08
C PRO A 187 12.45 -3.10 -1.61
N VAL A 188 11.82 -4.11 -1.04
CA VAL A 188 11.47 -4.14 0.39
C VAL A 188 12.05 -5.41 0.97
N ASP A 189 12.88 -5.27 2.00
CA ASP A 189 13.42 -6.37 2.81
C ASP A 189 13.01 -6.14 4.26
N LEU A 190 11.90 -6.74 4.66
CA LEU A 190 11.33 -6.54 6.00
C LEU A 190 12.23 -7.11 7.10
N GLY A 191 13.03 -8.14 6.79
CA GLY A 191 14.00 -8.70 7.72
C GLY A 191 15.15 -7.76 8.04
N ALA A 192 15.55 -6.91 7.07
CA ALA A 192 16.68 -5.98 7.20
C ALA A 192 16.23 -4.55 7.53
N LEU A 193 15.01 -4.13 7.17
CA LEU A 193 14.51 -2.75 7.26
C LEU A 193 14.54 -2.17 8.68
N GLY A 194 14.40 -3.02 9.68
CA GLY A 194 14.38 -2.58 11.06
C GLY A 194 13.05 -1.99 11.56
N ALA A 195 12.00 -2.07 10.78
CA ALA A 195 10.65 -1.72 11.22
C ALA A 195 10.16 -2.70 12.32
N ASP A 196 9.28 -2.22 13.19
CA ASP A 196 8.57 -3.07 14.15
C ASP A 196 7.27 -3.61 13.54
N VAL A 197 6.64 -2.80 12.70
CA VAL A 197 5.42 -3.10 11.96
C VAL A 197 5.51 -2.53 10.55
N TYR A 198 5.05 -3.29 9.58
CA TYR A 198 4.92 -2.85 8.19
C TYR A 198 3.61 -3.36 7.59
N ALA A 199 2.78 -2.46 7.09
CA ALA A 199 1.57 -2.86 6.37
C ALA A 199 1.60 -2.34 4.94
N GLY A 200 1.19 -3.18 3.97
CA GLY A 200 1.27 -2.83 2.56
C GLY A 200 0.08 -3.31 1.74
N ASN A 201 0.03 -2.86 0.49
CA ASN A 201 -0.99 -3.24 -0.48
C ASN A 201 -0.39 -4.06 -1.62
N CYS A 202 -0.91 -5.28 -1.82
CA CYS A 202 -0.59 -6.08 -3.00
C CYS A 202 -1.38 -5.60 -4.24
N HIS A 203 -2.57 -5.02 -4.04
CA HIS A 203 -3.45 -4.58 -5.13
C HIS A 203 -3.03 -3.28 -5.82
N LYS A 204 -2.00 -2.57 -5.31
CA LYS A 204 -1.44 -1.40 -6.00
C LYS A 204 -0.34 -1.86 -6.96
N TRP A 205 0.91 -1.76 -6.58
CA TRP A 205 2.05 -1.92 -7.50
C TRP A 205 2.44 -3.37 -7.79
N LEU A 206 2.01 -4.33 -6.95
CA LEU A 206 2.05 -5.76 -7.31
C LEU A 206 0.89 -6.18 -8.22
N CYS A 207 -0.05 -5.27 -8.49
CA CYS A 207 -1.18 -5.51 -9.39
C CYS A 207 -2.08 -6.70 -9.02
N ALA A 208 -2.12 -7.13 -7.76
CA ALA A 208 -3.05 -8.13 -7.27
C ALA A 208 -4.51 -7.65 -7.34
N PRO A 209 -5.50 -8.53 -7.23
CA PRO A 209 -6.90 -8.12 -7.12
C PRO A 209 -7.14 -7.21 -5.91
N LYS A 210 -8.13 -6.30 -6.01
CA LYS A 210 -8.52 -5.42 -4.91
C LYS A 210 -8.93 -6.26 -3.71
N GLY A 211 -8.62 -5.74 -2.50
CA GLY A 211 -8.84 -6.47 -1.25
C GLY A 211 -7.65 -7.33 -0.81
N ALA A 212 -6.50 -7.27 -1.52
CA ALA A 212 -5.26 -7.92 -1.12
C ALA A 212 -4.27 -6.91 -0.55
N GLY A 213 -3.99 -7.01 0.73
CA GLY A 213 -2.93 -6.33 1.46
C GLY A 213 -2.33 -7.25 2.50
N PHE A 214 -1.33 -6.78 3.21
CA PHE A 214 -0.66 -7.55 4.25
C PHE A 214 -0.30 -6.68 5.45
N LEU A 215 -0.12 -7.35 6.58
CA LEU A 215 0.47 -6.85 7.80
C LEU A 215 1.64 -7.76 8.18
N TRP A 216 2.80 -7.18 8.35
CA TRP A 216 3.97 -7.82 8.94
C TRP A 216 4.27 -7.17 10.28
N ALA A 217 4.65 -7.99 11.26
CA ALA A 217 5.09 -7.52 12.57
C ALA A 217 6.28 -8.36 13.03
N ARG A 218 7.27 -7.71 13.66
CA ARG A 218 8.36 -8.47 14.28
C ARG A 218 7.83 -9.43 15.35
N PRO A 219 8.46 -10.60 15.56
CA PRO A 219 7.93 -11.66 16.43
C PRO A 219 7.55 -11.20 17.83
N GLU A 220 8.35 -10.30 18.44
CA GLU A 220 8.16 -9.84 19.81
C GLU A 220 6.90 -8.97 20.00
N LEU A 221 6.34 -8.44 18.92
CA LEU A 221 5.12 -7.62 18.97
C LEU A 221 3.84 -8.40 18.60
N GLN A 222 3.97 -9.56 17.98
CA GLN A 222 2.85 -10.30 17.40
C GLN A 222 1.78 -10.66 18.44
N GLU A 223 2.19 -11.01 19.66
CA GLU A 223 1.25 -11.33 20.74
C GLU A 223 0.38 -10.13 21.15
N ALA A 224 0.92 -8.92 21.05
CA ALA A 224 0.24 -7.69 21.42
C ALA A 224 -0.70 -7.15 20.31
N ILE A 225 -0.67 -7.71 19.10
CA ILE A 225 -1.48 -7.25 17.97
C ILE A 225 -2.70 -8.13 17.78
N ASP A 226 -3.86 -7.59 18.08
CA ASP A 226 -5.15 -8.24 17.88
C ASP A 226 -5.66 -8.03 16.44
N PRO A 227 -6.34 -9.01 15.83
CA PRO A 227 -7.05 -8.79 14.58
C PRO A 227 -8.21 -7.81 14.79
N LEU A 228 -8.60 -7.08 13.72
CA LEU A 228 -9.75 -6.16 13.79
C LEU A 228 -11.08 -6.88 14.11
N VAL A 229 -11.20 -8.12 13.71
CA VAL A 229 -12.37 -8.96 13.94
C VAL A 229 -11.93 -10.21 14.69
N ILE A 230 -12.34 -10.31 15.95
CA ILE A 230 -12.13 -11.51 16.77
C ILE A 230 -13.03 -12.62 16.26
N SER A 231 -12.45 -13.80 15.96
CA SER A 231 -13.16 -14.93 15.41
C SER A 231 -12.54 -16.26 15.84
N TRP A 232 -12.88 -17.38 15.19
CA TRP A 232 -12.48 -18.72 15.57
C TRP A 232 -10.97 -18.98 15.69
N GLY A 233 -10.14 -18.24 14.94
CA GLY A 233 -8.69 -18.30 15.05
C GLY A 233 -8.11 -17.67 16.32
N TYR A 234 -8.90 -16.90 17.08
CA TYR A 234 -8.44 -16.22 18.29
C TYR A 234 -8.53 -17.13 19.52
N ARG A 235 -7.45 -17.81 19.82
CA ARG A 235 -7.30 -18.74 20.95
C ARG A 235 -6.02 -18.42 21.69
N ASP A 236 -5.92 -18.82 22.96
CA ASP A 236 -4.77 -18.56 23.84
C ASP A 236 -3.46 -19.19 23.30
N ASP A 237 -3.57 -20.31 22.60
CA ASP A 237 -2.46 -21.07 22.02
C ASP A 237 -2.20 -20.74 20.53
N ALA A 238 -2.99 -19.83 19.94
CA ALA A 238 -2.91 -19.51 18.52
C ALA A 238 -1.74 -18.56 18.22
N ASP A 239 -1.01 -18.85 17.16
CA ASP A 239 0.01 -17.96 16.63
C ASP A 239 -0.57 -16.73 15.91
N PHE A 240 0.30 -15.84 15.45
CA PHE A 240 -0.08 -14.61 14.74
C PHE A 240 -0.89 -14.89 13.46
N GLY A 241 -0.47 -15.90 12.69
CA GLY A 241 -1.13 -16.32 11.46
C GLY A 241 -2.52 -16.88 11.70
N GLU A 242 -2.69 -17.72 12.72
CA GLU A 242 -3.96 -18.32 13.09
C GLU A 242 -4.96 -17.27 13.59
N ARG A 243 -4.52 -16.37 14.50
CA ARG A 243 -5.38 -15.32 15.06
C ARG A 243 -5.94 -14.39 14.00
N HIS A 244 -5.17 -14.10 12.95
CA HIS A 244 -5.54 -13.19 11.87
C HIS A 244 -6.14 -13.90 10.64
N GLY A 245 -5.94 -15.20 10.50
CA GLY A 245 -6.33 -15.96 9.30
C GLY A 245 -7.83 -15.99 9.07
N TRP A 246 -8.60 -16.33 10.09
CA TRP A 246 -10.06 -16.44 9.99
C TRP A 246 -10.77 -15.33 10.76
N GLN A 247 -11.26 -14.32 10.05
CA GLN A 247 -12.01 -13.18 10.58
C GLN A 247 -13.48 -13.19 10.12
N GLY A 248 -14.10 -14.38 10.01
CA GLY A 248 -15.42 -14.60 9.44
C GLY A 248 -15.38 -15.01 7.98
N THR A 249 -16.50 -15.57 7.49
CA THR A 249 -16.62 -16.04 6.11
C THR A 249 -16.49 -14.89 5.13
N ARG A 250 -15.51 -14.98 4.24
CA ARG A 250 -15.26 -14.02 3.17
C ARG A 250 -14.57 -14.70 2.00
N ASP A 251 -14.61 -14.08 0.83
CA ASP A 251 -13.85 -14.54 -0.34
C ASP A 251 -12.33 -14.32 -0.14
N PRO A 252 -11.50 -15.38 -0.06
CA PRO A 252 -10.06 -15.26 0.08
C PRO A 252 -9.32 -15.18 -1.26
N ALA A 253 -10.02 -15.27 -2.39
CA ALA A 253 -9.41 -15.42 -3.72
C ALA A 253 -8.43 -14.29 -4.06
N SER A 254 -8.66 -13.07 -3.55
CA SER A 254 -7.73 -11.95 -3.76
C SER A 254 -6.36 -12.20 -3.12
N TYR A 255 -6.31 -12.85 -1.95
CA TYR A 255 -5.06 -13.24 -1.29
C TYR A 255 -4.37 -14.38 -2.02
N LEU A 256 -5.16 -15.38 -2.42
CA LEU A 256 -4.66 -16.58 -3.09
C LEU A 256 -4.12 -16.30 -4.50
N ALA A 257 -4.54 -15.20 -5.12
CA ALA A 257 -4.03 -14.74 -6.42
C ALA A 257 -2.71 -13.92 -6.30
N VAL A 258 -2.23 -13.60 -5.09
CA VAL A 258 -1.00 -12.81 -4.89
C VAL A 258 0.25 -13.48 -5.49
N PRO A 259 0.48 -14.79 -5.35
CA PRO A 259 1.61 -15.45 -6.02
C PRO A 259 1.61 -15.22 -7.53
N ARG A 260 0.45 -15.34 -8.18
CA ARG A 260 0.30 -15.06 -9.62
C ARG A 260 0.60 -13.59 -9.94
N ALA A 261 0.21 -12.66 -9.07
CA ALA A 261 0.51 -11.24 -9.24
C ALA A 261 2.02 -10.97 -9.15
N ILE A 262 2.74 -11.62 -8.22
CA ILE A 262 4.20 -11.53 -8.10
C ILE A 262 4.89 -12.05 -9.37
N ASP A 263 4.46 -13.20 -9.90
CA ASP A 263 5.01 -13.76 -11.14
C ASP A 263 4.85 -12.79 -12.32
N VAL A 264 3.65 -12.22 -12.47
CA VAL A 264 3.34 -11.27 -13.55
C VAL A 264 4.10 -9.96 -13.36
N HIS A 265 4.20 -9.44 -12.13
CA HIS A 265 4.98 -8.25 -11.83
C HIS A 265 6.45 -8.39 -12.26
N GLY A 266 7.05 -9.57 -12.07
CA GLY A 266 8.41 -9.86 -12.52
C GLY A 266 8.61 -9.82 -14.05
N THR A 267 7.53 -9.73 -14.83
CA THR A 267 7.59 -9.64 -16.31
C THR A 267 7.46 -8.20 -16.84
N PHE A 268 7.21 -7.22 -15.96
CA PHE A 268 7.04 -5.82 -16.38
C PHE A 268 8.39 -5.17 -16.69
N ASP A 269 8.39 -4.25 -17.67
CA ASP A 269 9.54 -3.39 -17.95
C ASP A 269 9.55 -2.20 -16.96
N HIS A 270 10.13 -2.44 -15.79
CA HIS A 270 10.26 -1.44 -14.73
C HIS A 270 11.12 -0.25 -15.13
N THR A 271 12.07 -0.45 -16.06
CA THR A 271 12.93 0.63 -16.58
C THR A 271 12.14 1.57 -17.48
N ALA A 272 11.37 1.01 -18.42
CA ALA A 272 10.49 1.82 -19.27
C ALA A 272 9.43 2.57 -18.46
N GLN A 273 8.84 1.94 -17.44
CA GLN A 273 7.88 2.56 -16.56
C GLN A 273 8.46 3.76 -15.79
N ARG A 274 9.68 3.61 -15.26
CA ARG A 274 10.41 4.69 -14.58
C ARG A 274 10.75 5.83 -15.54
N THR A 275 11.27 5.50 -16.73
CA THR A 275 11.60 6.47 -17.75
C THR A 275 10.39 7.31 -18.14
N LEU A 276 9.23 6.68 -18.34
CA LEU A 276 7.99 7.39 -18.66
C LEU A 276 7.54 8.31 -17.51
N ALA A 277 7.75 7.90 -16.24
CA ALA A 277 7.45 8.75 -15.09
C ALA A 277 8.35 10.00 -15.02
N ASP A 278 9.65 9.84 -15.32
CA ASP A 278 10.62 10.94 -15.39
C ASP A 278 10.28 11.89 -16.56
N GLU A 279 9.86 11.34 -17.69
CA GLU A 279 9.43 12.11 -18.85
C GLU A 279 8.13 12.88 -18.57
N ALA A 280 7.16 12.26 -17.91
CA ALA A 280 5.94 12.95 -17.47
C ALA A 280 6.28 14.13 -16.54
N GLU A 281 7.18 13.95 -15.57
CA GLU A 281 7.65 15.04 -14.72
C GLU A 281 8.28 16.17 -15.55
N SER A 282 9.19 15.85 -16.47
CA SER A 282 9.87 16.82 -17.31
C SER A 282 8.88 17.66 -18.13
N ARG A 283 7.88 17.02 -18.73
CA ARG A 283 6.84 17.69 -19.53
C ARG A 283 5.92 18.56 -18.66
N LEU A 284 5.56 18.11 -17.47
CA LEU A 284 4.76 18.91 -16.52
C LEU A 284 5.54 20.14 -16.02
N ARG A 285 6.83 19.98 -15.73
CA ARG A 285 7.69 21.10 -15.36
C ARG A 285 7.85 22.13 -16.49
N ALA A 286 7.87 21.68 -17.74
CA ALA A 286 7.89 22.56 -18.90
C ALA A 286 6.59 23.39 -19.05
N LEU A 287 5.49 22.99 -18.41
CA LEU A 287 4.26 23.78 -18.26
C LEU A 287 4.32 24.79 -17.09
N GLY A 288 5.44 24.86 -16.36
CA GLY A 288 5.57 25.69 -15.17
C GLY A 288 5.04 25.05 -13.87
N LEU A 289 4.78 23.74 -13.87
CA LEU A 289 4.27 23.00 -12.72
C LEU A 289 5.45 22.38 -11.94
N PRO A 290 5.88 22.94 -10.82
CA PRO A 290 7.05 22.45 -10.09
C PRO A 290 6.72 21.17 -9.32
N ARG A 291 7.71 20.27 -9.20
CA ARG A 291 7.64 19.11 -8.32
C ARG A 291 7.97 19.52 -6.89
N LEU A 292 7.38 18.83 -5.92
CA LEU A 292 7.76 18.95 -4.52
C LEU A 292 9.20 18.45 -4.29
N ARG A 293 9.88 19.01 -3.29
CA ARG A 293 11.24 18.63 -2.94
C ARG A 293 11.26 17.26 -2.26
N GLY A 294 12.31 16.49 -2.50
CA GLY A 294 12.54 15.16 -1.94
C GLY A 294 12.82 14.11 -3.01
N GLU A 295 13.12 12.89 -2.61
CA GLU A 295 13.36 11.76 -3.51
C GLU A 295 12.03 11.28 -4.11
N PRO A 296 11.85 11.30 -5.44
CA PRO A 296 10.58 10.90 -6.05
C PRO A 296 10.42 9.38 -6.04
N ALA A 297 9.19 8.92 -5.86
CA ALA A 297 8.85 7.51 -6.05
C ALA A 297 9.16 7.06 -7.50
N PRO A 298 9.53 5.78 -7.74
CA PRO A 298 9.89 5.33 -9.08
C PRO A 298 8.85 5.60 -10.16
N TYR A 299 7.56 5.40 -9.85
CA TYR A 299 6.48 5.46 -10.84
C TYR A 299 5.41 6.51 -10.52
N MET A 300 5.64 7.37 -9.52
CA MET A 300 4.72 8.44 -9.12
C MET A 300 5.41 9.79 -9.15
N ARG A 301 4.69 10.82 -9.59
CA ARG A 301 5.13 12.22 -9.57
C ARG A 301 3.98 13.10 -9.11
N ALA A 302 4.24 13.95 -8.12
CA ALA A 302 3.31 14.99 -7.69
C ALA A 302 3.86 16.38 -8.07
N VAL A 303 3.04 17.17 -8.72
CA VAL A 303 3.38 18.55 -9.11
C VAL A 303 2.37 19.51 -8.51
N GLU A 304 2.84 20.74 -8.20
CA GLU A 304 2.00 21.83 -7.73
C GLU A 304 1.27 22.48 -8.89
N LEU A 305 -0.01 22.70 -8.72
CA LEU A 305 -0.88 23.40 -9.67
C LEU A 305 -1.03 24.87 -9.28
N PRO A 306 -1.25 25.77 -10.25
CA PRO A 306 -1.70 27.13 -9.96
C PRO A 306 -3.10 27.09 -9.31
N PRO A 307 -3.53 28.19 -8.65
CA PRO A 307 -4.85 28.27 -8.05
C PRO A 307 -5.95 27.97 -9.05
N CYS A 308 -6.73 26.91 -8.80
CA CYS A 308 -7.91 26.51 -9.57
C CYS A 308 -8.87 25.72 -8.66
N ASP A 309 -10.07 25.43 -9.14
CA ASP A 309 -10.98 24.49 -8.47
C ASP A 309 -10.53 23.06 -8.74
N PRO A 310 -10.07 22.29 -7.74
CA PRO A 310 -9.56 20.94 -7.94
C PRO A 310 -10.64 19.96 -8.41
N ALA A 311 -11.89 20.11 -7.95
CA ALA A 311 -12.99 19.24 -8.33
C ALA A 311 -13.41 19.50 -9.78
N GLU A 312 -13.46 20.76 -10.20
CA GLU A 312 -13.75 21.14 -11.57
C GLU A 312 -12.64 20.69 -12.54
N LEU A 313 -11.36 20.90 -12.18
CA LEU A 313 -10.23 20.45 -13.00
C LEU A 313 -10.24 18.94 -13.16
N TRP A 314 -10.39 18.18 -12.06
CA TRP A 314 -10.46 16.72 -12.10
C TRP A 314 -11.59 16.21 -13.01
N ARG A 315 -12.79 16.81 -12.87
CA ARG A 315 -13.96 16.46 -13.69
C ARG A 315 -13.70 16.75 -15.17
N ARG A 316 -13.16 17.93 -15.52
CA ARG A 316 -12.89 18.33 -16.91
C ARG A 316 -11.80 17.49 -17.56
N LEU A 317 -10.74 17.11 -16.82
CA LEU A 317 -9.71 16.19 -17.30
C LEU A 317 -10.33 14.87 -17.78
N TYR A 318 -11.29 14.32 -17.03
CA TYR A 318 -11.95 13.07 -17.42
C TYR A 318 -13.00 13.27 -18.52
N ASP A 319 -13.92 14.22 -18.35
CA ASP A 319 -15.08 14.38 -19.24
C ASP A 319 -14.67 14.85 -20.64
N GLU A 320 -13.76 15.84 -20.73
CA GLU A 320 -13.38 16.49 -21.97
C GLU A 320 -12.17 15.82 -22.65
N PHE A 321 -11.24 15.27 -21.86
CA PHE A 321 -9.96 14.75 -22.38
C PHE A 321 -9.76 13.26 -22.15
N ARG A 322 -10.65 12.57 -21.42
CA ARG A 322 -10.52 11.15 -21.08
C ARG A 322 -9.20 10.85 -20.35
N VAL A 323 -8.79 11.71 -19.44
CA VAL A 323 -7.61 11.56 -18.58
C VAL A 323 -8.06 11.35 -17.15
N GLU A 324 -7.68 10.20 -16.57
CA GLU A 324 -7.91 9.89 -15.17
C GLU A 324 -6.63 10.15 -14.38
N VAL A 325 -6.61 11.21 -13.59
CA VAL A 325 -5.49 11.62 -12.74
C VAL A 325 -6.03 12.35 -11.51
N PRO A 326 -5.58 12.08 -10.29
CA PRO A 326 -6.11 12.74 -9.10
C PRO A 326 -5.58 14.17 -8.98
N VAL A 327 -6.49 15.08 -8.61
CA VAL A 327 -6.22 16.47 -8.24
C VAL A 327 -6.79 16.71 -6.85
N TYR A 328 -6.01 17.27 -5.93
CA TYR A 328 -6.41 17.44 -4.54
C TYR A 328 -5.59 18.51 -3.81
N GLU A 329 -6.14 18.97 -2.70
CA GLU A 329 -5.43 19.85 -1.77
C GLU A 329 -4.62 19.05 -0.76
N TRP A 330 -3.40 19.51 -0.47
CA TRP A 330 -2.51 18.98 0.56
C TRP A 330 -1.69 20.09 1.20
N ALA A 331 -1.79 20.28 2.53
CA ALA A 331 -1.02 21.25 3.31
C ALA A 331 -1.01 22.69 2.71
N GLY A 332 -2.13 23.10 2.10
CA GLY A 332 -2.27 24.41 1.47
C GLY A 332 -1.75 24.48 0.04
N TYR A 333 -1.23 23.38 -0.52
CA TYR A 333 -0.86 23.23 -1.93
C TYR A 333 -1.97 22.53 -2.70
N LEU A 334 -2.11 22.89 -3.96
CA LEU A 334 -2.97 22.18 -4.89
C LEU A 334 -2.08 21.24 -5.73
N LEU A 335 -2.33 19.95 -5.67
CA LEU A 335 -1.47 18.93 -6.28
C LEU A 335 -2.18 18.12 -7.35
N LEU A 336 -1.44 17.79 -8.41
CA LEU A 336 -1.78 16.77 -9.39
C LEU A 336 -0.73 15.65 -9.25
N ARG A 337 -1.18 14.38 -9.12
CA ARG A 337 -0.28 13.23 -8.96
C ARG A 337 -0.44 12.25 -10.12
N VAL A 338 0.56 12.20 -10.98
CA VAL A 338 0.67 11.16 -12.02
C VAL A 338 1.19 9.85 -11.40
N SER A 339 0.59 8.74 -11.78
CA SER A 339 0.99 7.40 -11.36
C SER A 339 1.03 6.48 -12.57
N ILE A 340 2.23 6.17 -13.04
CA ILE A 340 2.49 5.39 -14.26
C ILE A 340 2.38 3.90 -13.94
N GLY A 341 1.38 3.25 -14.54
CA GLY A 341 1.25 1.78 -14.52
C GLY A 341 2.01 1.12 -15.68
N PRO A 342 2.20 -0.22 -15.64
CA PRO A 342 2.93 -0.95 -16.69
C PRO A 342 2.22 -0.97 -18.06
N TYR A 343 1.05 -0.38 -18.18
CA TYR A 343 0.22 -0.27 -19.38
C TYR A 343 0.23 1.14 -19.99
N ASN A 344 0.87 2.11 -19.35
CA ASN A 344 0.94 3.48 -19.84
C ASN A 344 2.03 3.64 -20.90
N ASP A 345 1.80 4.58 -21.79
CA ASP A 345 2.71 4.97 -22.86
C ASP A 345 2.84 6.49 -22.98
N GLU A 346 3.67 6.96 -23.91
CA GLU A 346 3.89 8.38 -24.18
C GLU A 346 2.60 9.11 -24.58
N ALA A 347 1.69 8.44 -25.31
CA ALA A 347 0.42 9.04 -25.74
C ALA A 347 -0.50 9.40 -24.57
N ASP A 348 -0.43 8.64 -23.47
CA ASP A 348 -1.16 8.97 -22.24
C ASP A 348 -0.63 10.27 -21.62
N VAL A 349 0.69 10.42 -21.57
CA VAL A 349 1.36 11.63 -21.06
C VAL A 349 1.10 12.82 -21.97
N ASP A 350 1.17 12.65 -23.31
CA ASP A 350 0.84 13.69 -24.28
C ASP A 350 -0.58 14.21 -24.11
N ARG A 351 -1.54 13.30 -23.89
CA ARG A 351 -2.94 13.64 -23.64
C ARG A 351 -3.12 14.47 -22.38
N LEU A 352 -2.45 14.09 -21.28
CA LEU A 352 -2.46 14.87 -20.03
C LEU A 352 -1.88 16.26 -20.23
N VAL A 353 -0.71 16.37 -20.88
CA VAL A 353 -0.05 17.66 -21.15
C VAL A 353 -0.91 18.57 -22.02
N ALA A 354 -1.54 18.02 -23.07
CA ALA A 354 -2.46 18.77 -23.92
C ALA A 354 -3.70 19.27 -23.16
N ALA A 355 -4.27 18.43 -22.31
CA ALA A 355 -5.40 18.78 -21.46
C ALA A 355 -5.04 19.92 -20.49
N LEU A 356 -3.91 19.81 -19.78
CA LEU A 356 -3.49 20.86 -18.84
C LEU A 356 -3.20 22.20 -19.52
N ARG A 357 -2.59 22.21 -20.72
CA ARG A 357 -2.40 23.43 -21.51
C ARG A 357 -3.71 24.12 -21.87
N SER A 358 -4.78 23.37 -22.01
CA SER A 358 -6.10 23.90 -22.35
C SER A 358 -6.89 24.36 -21.13
N LEU A 359 -6.59 23.82 -19.95
CA LEU A 359 -7.39 24.00 -18.74
C LEU A 359 -6.78 24.96 -17.72
N LEU A 360 -5.46 25.13 -17.75
CA LEU A 360 -4.69 26.03 -16.89
C LEU A 360 -4.24 27.27 -17.63
#